data_197cb57c2f155815ffa0c1084efa92e6
#
_entry.id   197cb57c2f155815ffa0c1084efa92e6
#
_cell.length_a   1.000
_cell.length_b   1.000
_cell.length_c   1.000
_cell.angle_alpha   90.00
_cell.angle_beta   90.00
_cell.angle_gamma   90.00
#
_symmetry.space_group_name_H-M   'P 1'
#
loop_
_entity.id
_entity.type
_entity.pdbx_description
1 polymer ?
#
loop_
_entity_poly.entity_id
_entity_poly.type
_entity_poly.pdbx_seq_one_letter_code
_entity_poly.pdbx_strand_id
1 'polypeptide(L)'
;MLQAQEKKDSIKQKEIEQVVLIGYGAKKKSDLTGSITALSEKDFNKGAITSAEGLLNGRTSGVVVTQSGTPGNDAVIRVRGGSSLLSSNDPLVVIDGLPVEGGLSSINPNDIESFSILKDASSTAIYGNRGSNGVILITTKKGSKKKLQVSFNSFTTYNTLAKNVDVYNGDQFREIINTMAPDKANLLGTANTNWQDLIFRNTASFDSNLSLMGNLFDKIPSRLSIGHTENEGLLLTSNYKRSTASFTLNPTLFDNHLKLNISGNYTYAFRTNADEGAIGSAISYDPTQSPYDAQTPFAGYREWYQQDGAKYFFRGTSNPLSQLLERRNIGNHHRFYGNINVDYKFHFLPELRLIVNAGIDKQKGDGKTEISSFARAGYWNGLPVGNFTETNYDNFNKNINTQLNYTKNFGKLSFDLLGGYEYQNFDYENYNSANQLLYVLDPNNNVADTYTDPGVNLQAFFGRLNLGWNNNRYLLTVNYRRDGSSRFSKDNRWGNFGGAAFAWKMHEDLFKDNSTINELKLRLSVGAVGQQDIGGYKIDYFKQYDVSTNAYYQFGTGANTYYLIARPKGYNQNLTWESSTKYNAGLDFSLFSRRLSGNVDVYLADTK
;
A
#
# COMPACT_ATOMS: atom_id res chain seq x y z
N MET A 1 -41.94 -51.03 -19.21
CA MET A 1 -40.45 -50.99 -19.22
C MET A 1 -40.02 -49.88 -20.14
N LEU A 2 -39.68 -48.75 -19.61
CA LEU A 2 -39.07 -47.63 -20.33
C LEU A 2 -37.63 -47.54 -19.84
N GLN A 3 -36.66 -47.93 -20.68
CA GLN A 3 -35.25 -47.70 -20.46
C GLN A 3 -34.93 -46.26 -20.85
N ALA A 4 -34.61 -45.42 -19.86
CA ALA A 4 -34.01 -44.12 -20.09
C ALA A 4 -32.52 -44.31 -20.38
N GLN A 5 -32.09 -44.02 -21.58
CA GLN A 5 -30.70 -43.99 -22.01
C GLN A 5 -30.06 -42.71 -21.48
N GLU A 6 -29.25 -42.79 -20.44
CA GLU A 6 -28.38 -41.70 -20.00
C GLU A 6 -27.32 -41.43 -21.07
N LYS A 7 -27.51 -40.35 -21.81
CA LYS A 7 -26.44 -39.74 -22.62
C LYS A 7 -25.42 -39.11 -21.68
N LYS A 8 -24.33 -39.76 -21.42
CA LYS A 8 -23.12 -39.15 -20.84
C LYS A 8 -22.50 -38.20 -21.86
N ASP A 9 -22.98 -36.99 -21.93
CA ASP A 9 -22.24 -35.90 -22.53
C ASP A 9 -21.09 -35.51 -21.59
N SER A 10 -19.95 -36.16 -21.79
CA SER A 10 -18.69 -35.65 -21.22
C SER A 10 -18.31 -34.39 -21.95
N ILE A 11 -18.84 -33.25 -21.52
CA ILE A 11 -18.31 -31.94 -21.88
C ILE A 11 -16.88 -31.92 -21.35
N LYS A 12 -15.89 -32.15 -22.21
CA LYS A 12 -14.51 -31.76 -21.95
C LYS A 12 -14.54 -30.26 -21.76
N GLN A 13 -14.63 -29.80 -20.53
CA GLN A 13 -14.41 -28.39 -20.20
C GLN A 13 -13.00 -28.06 -20.70
N LYS A 14 -12.94 -27.35 -21.82
CA LYS A 14 -11.70 -26.78 -22.32
C LYS A 14 -11.30 -25.74 -21.29
N GLU A 15 -10.41 -26.12 -20.40
CA GLU A 15 -9.91 -25.23 -19.36
C GLU A 15 -9.29 -24.02 -20.07
N ILE A 16 -9.85 -22.84 -19.86
CA ILE A 16 -9.27 -21.60 -20.36
C ILE A 16 -7.97 -21.43 -19.58
N GLU A 17 -6.85 -21.62 -20.26
CA GLU A 17 -5.52 -21.54 -19.70
C GLU A 17 -5.32 -20.12 -19.15
N GLN A 18 -5.08 -20.01 -17.83
CA GLN A 18 -4.99 -18.73 -17.14
C GLN A 18 -3.74 -17.96 -17.63
N VAL A 19 -3.96 -16.79 -18.22
CA VAL A 19 -2.91 -15.87 -18.62
C VAL A 19 -2.56 -14.97 -17.44
N VAL A 20 -1.28 -14.85 -17.15
CA VAL A 20 -0.75 -14.09 -16.00
C VAL A 20 0.12 -12.97 -16.51
N LEU A 21 -0.03 -11.77 -15.94
CA LEU A 21 0.88 -10.67 -16.19
C LEU A 21 2.23 -10.92 -15.51
N ILE A 22 3.32 -10.69 -16.24
CA ILE A 22 4.69 -10.88 -15.78
C ILE A 22 5.51 -9.63 -16.07
N GLY A 23 5.42 -8.65 -15.23
CA GLY A 23 6.07 -7.39 -15.53
C GLY A 23 5.52 -6.80 -16.84
N TYR A 24 6.40 -6.57 -17.78
CA TYR A 24 6.02 -6.08 -19.11
C TYR A 24 5.68 -7.24 -20.04
N GLY A 25 4.46 -7.73 -20.00
CA GLY A 25 3.96 -8.79 -20.85
C GLY A 25 3.03 -9.77 -20.12
N ALA A 26 2.50 -10.72 -20.85
CA ALA A 26 1.61 -11.77 -20.33
C ALA A 26 2.07 -13.13 -20.80
N LYS A 27 2.02 -14.14 -19.93
CA LYS A 27 2.33 -15.54 -20.22
C LYS A 27 1.24 -16.46 -19.68
N LYS A 28 1.20 -17.67 -20.21
CA LYS A 28 0.43 -18.75 -19.64
C LYS A 28 0.99 -19.12 -18.27
N LYS A 29 0.15 -19.43 -17.32
CA LYS A 29 0.56 -19.85 -15.97
C LYS A 29 1.51 -21.05 -16.01
N SER A 30 1.26 -22.00 -16.91
CA SER A 30 2.12 -23.17 -17.12
C SER A 30 3.55 -22.82 -17.55
N ASP A 31 3.74 -21.67 -18.23
CA ASP A 31 5.04 -21.25 -18.79
C ASP A 31 5.80 -20.25 -17.90
N LEU A 32 5.36 -20.06 -16.67
CA LEU A 32 6.05 -19.22 -15.70
C LEU A 32 7.28 -19.93 -15.14
N THR A 33 8.41 -19.23 -15.10
CA THR A 33 9.66 -19.70 -14.50
C THR A 33 9.82 -19.26 -13.04
N GLY A 34 9.20 -18.13 -12.68
CA GLY A 34 9.27 -17.55 -11.33
C GLY A 34 8.09 -17.93 -10.44
N SER A 35 8.21 -17.57 -9.15
CA SER A 35 7.14 -17.71 -8.16
C SER A 35 6.13 -16.58 -8.27
N ILE A 36 5.07 -16.79 -9.05
CA ILE A 36 4.02 -15.82 -9.32
C ILE A 36 2.67 -16.41 -8.93
N THR A 37 1.87 -15.66 -8.16
CA THR A 37 0.49 -16.01 -7.89
C THR A 37 -0.43 -15.06 -8.64
N ALA A 38 -1.36 -15.62 -9.42
CA ALA A 38 -2.41 -14.86 -10.08
C ALA A 38 -3.75 -15.17 -9.41
N LEU A 39 -4.48 -14.12 -9.06
CA LEU A 39 -5.83 -14.17 -8.52
C LEU A 39 -6.76 -13.42 -9.46
N SER A 40 -7.87 -14.02 -9.81
CA SER A 40 -8.94 -13.43 -10.60
C SER A 40 -10.17 -13.18 -9.74
N GLU A 41 -11.17 -12.50 -10.25
CA GLU A 41 -12.39 -12.15 -9.53
C GLU A 41 -13.08 -13.33 -8.83
N LYS A 42 -12.96 -14.55 -9.40
CA LYS A 42 -13.50 -15.78 -8.78
C LYS A 42 -12.74 -16.21 -7.52
N ASP A 43 -11.48 -15.81 -7.39
CA ASP A 43 -10.58 -16.20 -6.30
C ASP A 43 -10.62 -15.18 -5.15
N PHE A 44 -11.22 -14.00 -5.37
CA PHE A 44 -11.29 -12.92 -4.39
C PHE A 44 -12.13 -13.30 -3.17
N ASN A 45 -11.84 -12.68 -2.05
CA ASN A 45 -12.73 -12.72 -0.90
C ASN A 45 -14.11 -12.18 -1.28
N LYS A 46 -15.15 -12.81 -0.76
CA LYS A 46 -16.54 -12.42 -0.98
C LYS A 46 -17.08 -11.68 0.25
N GLY A 47 -18.12 -10.89 0.07
CA GLY A 47 -18.78 -10.11 1.12
C GLY A 47 -18.58 -8.62 0.96
N ALA A 48 -18.80 -7.89 2.04
CA ALA A 48 -18.66 -6.43 2.08
C ALA A 48 -17.20 -6.01 2.19
N ILE A 49 -16.49 -5.99 1.07
CA ILE A 49 -15.08 -5.61 1.00
C ILE A 49 -14.98 -4.23 0.38
N THR A 50 -14.57 -3.27 1.19
CA THR A 50 -14.47 -1.85 0.83
C THR A 50 -13.05 -1.41 0.44
N SER A 51 -12.04 -2.29 0.60
CA SER A 51 -10.65 -2.03 0.23
C SER A 51 -10.10 -3.08 -0.73
N ALA A 52 -9.19 -2.70 -1.61
CA ALA A 52 -8.56 -3.62 -2.57
C ALA A 52 -7.71 -4.69 -1.88
N GLU A 53 -7.08 -4.36 -0.76
CA GLU A 53 -6.28 -5.29 0.06
C GLU A 53 -7.15 -6.41 0.65
N GLY A 54 -8.38 -6.09 1.00
CA GLY A 54 -9.35 -7.05 1.54
C GLY A 54 -9.64 -8.19 0.57
N LEU A 55 -9.57 -7.95 -0.74
CA LEU A 55 -9.73 -8.97 -1.77
C LEU A 55 -8.62 -10.03 -1.73
N LEU A 56 -7.41 -9.65 -1.28
CA LEU A 56 -6.20 -10.48 -1.25
C LEU A 56 -6.01 -11.25 0.05
N ASN A 57 -6.60 -10.78 1.15
CA ASN A 57 -6.31 -11.28 2.49
C ASN A 57 -6.55 -12.79 2.61
N GLY A 58 -5.50 -13.55 2.96
CA GLY A 58 -5.54 -15.00 3.08
C GLY A 58 -5.67 -15.78 1.77
N ARG A 59 -5.58 -15.14 0.59
CA ARG A 59 -5.76 -15.78 -0.73
C ARG A 59 -4.47 -16.23 -1.39
N THR A 60 -3.32 -15.83 -0.87
CA THR A 60 -2.03 -16.18 -1.46
C THR A 60 -0.98 -16.49 -0.41
N SER A 61 -0.27 -17.59 -0.58
CA SER A 61 0.83 -17.98 0.29
C SER A 61 1.99 -16.98 0.21
N GLY A 62 2.64 -16.71 1.35
CA GLY A 62 3.77 -15.77 1.43
C GLY A 62 3.39 -14.30 1.27
N VAL A 63 2.11 -13.96 1.35
CA VAL A 63 1.62 -12.58 1.43
C VAL A 63 0.80 -12.42 2.71
N VAL A 64 1.20 -11.48 3.53
CA VAL A 64 0.49 -11.11 4.77
C VAL A 64 -0.13 -9.75 4.56
N VAL A 65 -1.43 -9.65 4.81
CA VAL A 65 -2.19 -8.40 4.78
C VAL A 65 -2.68 -8.13 6.18
N THR A 66 -2.14 -7.10 6.82
CA THR A 66 -2.58 -6.64 8.14
C THR A 66 -3.47 -5.41 7.94
N GLN A 67 -4.76 -5.60 8.13
CA GLN A 67 -5.73 -4.51 8.00
C GLN A 67 -5.70 -3.61 9.24
N SER A 68 -5.82 -2.30 9.01
CA SER A 68 -6.10 -1.35 10.09
C SER A 68 -7.56 -1.50 10.56
N GLY A 69 -7.79 -1.35 11.86
CA GLY A 69 -9.15 -1.23 12.42
C GLY A 69 -9.79 0.12 12.12
N THR A 70 -9.00 1.10 11.69
CA THR A 70 -9.46 2.46 11.39
C THR A 70 -9.89 2.56 9.94
N PRO A 71 -11.12 3.03 9.67
CA PRO A 71 -11.61 3.17 8.30
C PRO A 71 -10.73 4.08 7.45
N GLY A 72 -10.47 3.66 6.20
CA GLY A 72 -9.70 4.44 5.22
C GLY A 72 -8.18 4.41 5.40
N ASN A 73 -7.66 3.76 6.43
CA ASN A 73 -6.24 3.49 6.53
C ASN A 73 -5.84 2.34 5.61
N ASP A 74 -4.69 2.48 4.98
CA ASP A 74 -4.10 1.44 4.15
C ASP A 74 -3.74 0.21 5.01
N ALA A 75 -3.95 -0.98 4.45
CA ALA A 75 -3.44 -2.19 5.06
C ALA A 75 -1.94 -2.32 4.82
N VAL A 76 -1.22 -2.85 5.78
CA VAL A 76 0.19 -3.20 5.61
C VAL A 76 0.28 -4.52 4.87
N ILE A 77 0.91 -4.51 3.69
CA ILE A 77 1.13 -5.70 2.88
C ILE A 77 2.60 -6.08 2.95
N ARG A 78 2.90 -7.35 3.20
CA ARG A 78 4.25 -7.91 3.19
C ARG A 78 4.30 -9.14 2.29
N VAL A 79 5.29 -9.17 1.38
CA VAL A 79 5.52 -10.32 0.50
C VAL A 79 6.78 -11.02 0.97
N ARG A 80 6.64 -12.25 1.50
CA ARG A 80 7.74 -13.06 2.06
C ARG A 80 8.52 -12.38 3.20
N GLY A 81 7.85 -11.52 3.98
CA GLY A 81 8.45 -10.72 5.04
C GLY A 81 9.05 -9.41 4.55
N GLY A 82 9.97 -8.83 5.32
CA GLY A 82 10.74 -7.65 4.93
C GLY A 82 12.10 -8.03 4.36
N SER A 83 12.64 -7.24 3.45
CA SER A 83 13.99 -7.42 2.90
C SER A 83 14.96 -6.32 3.31
N SER A 84 14.50 -5.26 3.94
CA SER A 84 15.32 -4.15 4.41
C SER A 84 15.13 -3.88 5.90
N LEU A 85 16.20 -3.47 6.58
CA LEU A 85 16.19 -3.03 7.98
C LEU A 85 15.92 -1.53 8.12
N LEU A 86 16.28 -0.74 7.13
CA LEU A 86 16.24 0.73 7.18
C LEU A 86 15.24 1.35 6.20
N SER A 87 14.91 0.63 5.12
CA SER A 87 14.00 1.09 4.07
C SER A 87 12.59 0.58 4.27
N SER A 88 11.64 1.10 3.48
CA SER A 88 10.29 0.54 3.38
C SER A 88 10.33 -0.93 2.96
N ASN A 89 9.48 -1.73 3.57
CA ASN A 89 9.25 -3.13 3.24
C ASN A 89 7.94 -3.34 2.46
N ASP A 90 7.33 -2.27 1.96
CA ASP A 90 6.11 -2.35 1.17
C ASP A 90 6.40 -2.84 -0.25
N PRO A 91 5.56 -3.71 -0.82
CA PRO A 91 5.70 -4.14 -2.20
C PRO A 91 5.37 -2.98 -3.15
N LEU A 92 5.98 -2.99 -4.33
CA LEU A 92 5.61 -2.07 -5.40
C LEU A 92 4.21 -2.42 -5.91
N VAL A 93 3.34 -1.43 -6.01
CA VAL A 93 2.04 -1.55 -6.67
C VAL A 93 2.12 -0.99 -8.09
N VAL A 94 1.62 -1.77 -9.05
CA VAL A 94 1.55 -1.38 -10.46
C VAL A 94 0.12 -1.58 -10.95
N ILE A 95 -0.54 -0.51 -11.41
CA ILE A 95 -1.92 -0.53 -11.91
C ILE A 95 -1.90 -0.34 -13.43
N ASP A 96 -2.35 -1.34 -14.18
CA ASP A 96 -2.37 -1.35 -15.66
C ASP A 96 -1.02 -0.95 -16.30
N GLY A 97 0.10 -1.28 -15.60
CA GLY A 97 1.45 -0.96 -16.03
C GLY A 97 2.01 0.36 -15.50
N LEU A 98 1.23 1.16 -14.78
CA LEU A 98 1.70 2.38 -14.10
C LEU A 98 2.14 2.04 -12.66
N PRO A 99 3.44 2.20 -12.32
CA PRO A 99 3.89 2.14 -10.93
C PRO A 99 3.30 3.30 -10.14
N VAL A 100 2.56 3.00 -9.08
CA VAL A 100 1.93 4.01 -8.21
C VAL A 100 2.57 4.03 -6.83
N GLU A 101 2.39 5.12 -6.11
CA GLU A 101 2.83 5.25 -4.72
C GLU A 101 1.65 5.25 -3.75
N GLY A 102 1.94 4.90 -2.50
CA GLY A 102 0.95 4.78 -1.45
C GLY A 102 0.16 3.47 -1.50
N GLY A 103 -0.78 3.34 -0.60
CA GLY A 103 -1.58 2.14 -0.42
C GLY A 103 -2.70 1.97 -1.44
N LEU A 104 -3.46 0.90 -1.26
CA LEU A 104 -4.54 0.51 -2.16
C LEU A 104 -5.92 1.06 -1.73
N SER A 105 -6.01 1.79 -0.61
CA SER A 105 -7.28 2.33 -0.08
C SER A 105 -7.99 3.28 -1.05
N SER A 106 -7.23 3.95 -1.94
CA SER A 106 -7.78 4.83 -2.97
C SER A 106 -8.39 4.08 -4.18
N ILE A 107 -8.18 2.76 -4.29
CA ILE A 107 -8.65 1.96 -5.42
C ILE A 107 -10.02 1.38 -5.09
N ASN A 108 -10.96 1.52 -6.02
CA ASN A 108 -12.26 0.86 -5.90
C ASN A 108 -12.12 -0.65 -6.17
N PRO A 109 -12.42 -1.54 -5.19
CA PRO A 109 -12.35 -2.99 -5.38
C PRO A 109 -13.18 -3.50 -6.56
N ASN A 110 -14.31 -2.83 -6.87
CA ASN A 110 -15.21 -3.20 -7.97
C ASN A 110 -14.58 -2.99 -9.36
N ASP A 111 -13.51 -2.20 -9.46
CA ASP A 111 -12.80 -1.94 -10.72
C ASP A 111 -11.69 -2.95 -11.01
N ILE A 112 -11.36 -3.82 -10.06
CA ILE A 112 -10.27 -4.78 -10.18
C ILE A 112 -10.74 -6.05 -10.90
N GLU A 113 -9.98 -6.46 -11.94
CA GLU A 113 -10.17 -7.71 -12.66
C GLU A 113 -9.30 -8.83 -12.08
N SER A 114 -8.01 -8.52 -11.80
CA SER A 114 -7.06 -9.51 -11.32
C SER A 114 -5.88 -8.90 -10.59
N PHE A 115 -5.25 -9.73 -9.77
CA PHE A 115 -3.93 -9.46 -9.18
C PHE A 115 -2.92 -10.49 -9.68
N SER A 116 -1.70 -10.04 -9.97
CA SER A 116 -0.54 -10.91 -10.15
C SER A 116 0.56 -10.49 -9.18
N ILE A 117 0.96 -11.40 -8.30
CA ILE A 117 1.91 -11.11 -7.23
C ILE A 117 3.24 -11.80 -7.56
N LEU A 118 4.26 -10.98 -7.83
CA LEU A 118 5.62 -11.42 -8.13
C LEU A 118 6.41 -11.51 -6.82
N LYS A 119 6.89 -12.71 -6.47
CA LYS A 119 7.46 -12.97 -5.15
C LYS A 119 8.97 -13.23 -5.15
N ASP A 120 9.55 -13.56 -6.29
CA ASP A 120 10.97 -13.86 -6.41
C ASP A 120 11.73 -12.78 -7.20
N ALA A 121 13.06 -12.71 -7.01
CA ALA A 121 13.88 -11.70 -7.63
C ALA A 121 13.95 -11.85 -9.16
N SER A 122 13.83 -13.05 -9.71
CA SER A 122 13.85 -13.25 -11.17
C SER A 122 12.63 -12.68 -11.85
N SER A 123 11.48 -12.65 -11.18
CA SER A 123 10.26 -12.05 -11.70
C SER A 123 10.16 -10.55 -11.40
N THR A 124 10.73 -10.09 -10.28
CA THR A 124 10.69 -8.67 -9.87
C THR A 124 11.84 -7.83 -10.42
N ALA A 125 12.96 -8.44 -10.86
CA ALA A 125 14.15 -7.73 -11.36
C ALA A 125 13.84 -6.76 -12.52
N ILE A 126 12.81 -7.01 -13.31
CA ILE A 126 12.40 -6.12 -14.39
C ILE A 126 11.83 -4.79 -13.88
N TYR A 127 11.35 -4.74 -12.62
CA TYR A 127 10.93 -3.52 -11.93
C TYR A 127 12.05 -2.85 -11.13
N GLY A 128 13.25 -3.45 -11.16
CA GLY A 128 14.48 -2.90 -10.58
C GLY A 128 14.38 -2.67 -9.08
N ASN A 129 14.88 -1.53 -8.67
CA ASN A 129 14.99 -1.11 -7.27
C ASN A 129 13.65 -1.06 -6.51
N ARG A 130 12.55 -0.81 -7.18
CA ARG A 130 11.22 -0.77 -6.56
C ARG A 130 10.61 -2.16 -6.36
N GLY A 131 11.18 -3.21 -6.99
CA GLY A 131 10.71 -4.59 -6.89
C GLY A 131 11.33 -5.41 -5.75
N SER A 132 12.19 -4.82 -4.91
CA SER A 132 12.92 -5.55 -3.85
C SER A 132 12.01 -6.27 -2.86
N ASN A 133 10.88 -5.69 -2.51
CA ASN A 133 9.90 -6.25 -1.55
C ASN A 133 8.75 -7.00 -2.22
N GLY A 134 8.91 -7.41 -3.49
CA GLY A 134 7.84 -7.99 -4.30
C GLY A 134 7.08 -6.94 -5.09
N VAL A 135 6.26 -7.41 -6.04
CA VAL A 135 5.45 -6.53 -6.89
C VAL A 135 4.02 -7.05 -6.95
N ILE A 136 3.06 -6.17 -6.76
CA ILE A 136 1.63 -6.43 -6.90
C ILE A 136 1.15 -5.74 -8.17
N LEU A 137 0.87 -6.53 -9.20
CA LEU A 137 0.29 -6.05 -10.45
C LEU A 137 -1.23 -6.12 -10.35
N ILE A 138 -1.88 -5.00 -10.55
CA ILE A 138 -3.33 -4.87 -10.58
C ILE A 138 -3.76 -4.63 -12.03
N THR A 139 -4.66 -5.46 -12.51
CA THR A 139 -5.35 -5.22 -13.78
C THR A 139 -6.74 -4.72 -13.50
N THR A 140 -7.12 -3.60 -14.10
CA THR A 140 -8.47 -3.09 -14.00
C THR A 140 -9.38 -3.68 -15.08
N LYS A 141 -10.69 -3.69 -14.81
CA LYS A 141 -11.72 -4.17 -15.75
C LYS A 141 -11.72 -3.33 -17.02
N LYS A 142 -11.68 -4.00 -18.17
CA LYS A 142 -11.64 -3.36 -19.48
C LYS A 142 -13.03 -3.15 -20.05
N GLY A 143 -13.12 -2.38 -21.12
CA GLY A 143 -14.31 -2.22 -21.93
C GLY A 143 -14.71 -3.52 -22.65
N SER A 144 -15.95 -3.62 -23.08
CA SER A 144 -16.51 -4.78 -23.76
C SER A 144 -16.88 -4.44 -25.21
N LYS A 145 -16.64 -5.38 -26.14
CA LYS A 145 -17.15 -5.30 -27.52
C LYS A 145 -18.66 -5.63 -27.64
N LYS A 146 -19.29 -6.05 -26.53
CA LYS A 146 -20.72 -6.37 -26.49
C LYS A 146 -21.56 -5.11 -26.39
N LYS A 147 -22.89 -5.27 -26.52
CA LYS A 147 -23.87 -4.20 -26.24
C LYS A 147 -23.70 -3.69 -24.82
N LEU A 148 -24.23 -2.51 -24.54
CA LEU A 148 -24.17 -1.87 -23.24
C LEU A 148 -24.62 -2.84 -22.13
N GLN A 149 -23.77 -3.00 -21.14
CA GLN A 149 -24.01 -3.74 -19.90
C GLN A 149 -23.98 -2.75 -18.75
N VAL A 150 -25.01 -2.78 -17.92
CA VAL A 150 -25.10 -1.97 -16.70
C VAL A 150 -24.99 -2.91 -15.52
N SER A 151 -24.10 -2.62 -14.60
CA SER A 151 -23.95 -3.36 -13.35
C SER A 151 -24.06 -2.39 -12.18
N PHE A 152 -24.93 -2.70 -11.24
CA PHE A 152 -25.07 -1.97 -10.00
C PHE A 152 -24.88 -2.94 -8.84
N ASN A 153 -23.93 -2.64 -7.95
CA ASN A 153 -23.65 -3.38 -6.73
C ASN A 153 -23.84 -2.43 -5.55
N SER A 154 -24.57 -2.85 -4.55
CA SER A 154 -24.70 -2.09 -3.30
C SER A 154 -24.83 -3.04 -2.12
N PHE A 155 -24.18 -2.71 -1.03
CA PHE A 155 -24.32 -3.43 0.22
C PHE A 155 -24.19 -2.52 1.44
N THR A 156 -24.85 -2.94 2.50
CA THR A 156 -24.79 -2.32 3.81
C THR A 156 -24.19 -3.31 4.78
N THR A 157 -23.31 -2.84 5.64
CA THR A 157 -22.68 -3.65 6.67
C THR A 157 -22.99 -3.08 8.04
N TYR A 158 -23.40 -3.91 8.97
CA TYR A 158 -23.51 -3.54 10.38
C TYR A 158 -22.27 -4.04 11.12
N ASN A 159 -21.53 -3.11 11.75
CA ASN A 159 -20.26 -3.39 12.40
C ASN A 159 -20.43 -3.32 13.91
N THR A 160 -19.88 -4.30 14.61
CA THR A 160 -19.88 -4.39 16.06
C THR A 160 -18.49 -4.73 16.57
N LEU A 161 -18.17 -4.31 17.79
CA LEU A 161 -16.92 -4.70 18.43
C LEU A 161 -16.95 -6.21 18.72
N ALA A 162 -15.91 -6.93 18.32
CA ALA A 162 -15.83 -8.37 18.49
C ALA A 162 -15.58 -8.77 19.96
N LYS A 163 -14.71 -8.02 20.65
CA LYS A 163 -14.35 -8.26 22.06
C LYS A 163 -13.69 -7.02 22.67
N ASN A 164 -14.03 -6.73 23.93
CA ASN A 164 -13.28 -5.81 24.79
C ASN A 164 -12.05 -6.52 25.40
N VAL A 165 -11.06 -5.76 25.82
CA VAL A 165 -9.99 -6.26 26.66
C VAL A 165 -10.52 -6.48 28.08
N ASP A 166 -10.23 -7.63 28.66
CA ASP A 166 -10.67 -7.95 30.02
C ASP A 166 -9.89 -7.09 31.01
N VAL A 167 -10.57 -6.24 31.76
CA VAL A 167 -10.03 -5.35 32.79
C VAL A 167 -10.84 -5.47 34.07
N TYR A 168 -10.28 -5.07 35.20
CA TYR A 168 -11.03 -5.02 36.45
C TYR A 168 -12.14 -3.96 36.39
N ASN A 169 -13.33 -4.32 36.86
CA ASN A 169 -14.39 -3.35 37.07
C ASN A 169 -14.13 -2.52 38.36
N GLY A 170 -14.95 -1.48 38.62
CA GLY A 170 -14.77 -0.58 39.73
C GLY A 170 -14.77 -1.28 41.10
N ASP A 171 -15.63 -2.34 41.29
CA ASP A 171 -15.69 -3.06 42.54
C ASP A 171 -14.44 -3.92 42.79
N GLN A 172 -14.03 -4.66 41.80
CA GLN A 172 -12.78 -5.45 41.84
C GLN A 172 -11.57 -4.56 42.06
N PHE A 173 -11.51 -3.41 41.37
CA PHE A 173 -10.42 -2.46 41.54
C PHE A 173 -10.37 -1.89 42.97
N ARG A 174 -11.51 -1.54 43.55
CA ARG A 174 -11.62 -1.10 44.96
C ARG A 174 -11.09 -2.17 45.91
N GLU A 175 -11.51 -3.41 45.73
CA GLU A 175 -11.03 -4.54 46.55
C GLU A 175 -9.52 -4.71 46.49
N ILE A 176 -8.94 -4.64 45.32
CA ILE A 176 -7.48 -4.73 45.10
C ILE A 176 -6.76 -3.59 45.80
N ILE A 177 -7.20 -2.33 45.63
CA ILE A 177 -6.53 -1.17 46.21
C ILE A 177 -6.67 -1.20 47.75
N ASN A 178 -7.84 -1.52 48.27
CA ASN A 178 -8.03 -1.65 49.72
C ASN A 178 -7.16 -2.72 50.35
N THR A 179 -6.82 -3.77 49.60
CA THR A 179 -5.96 -4.85 50.07
C THR A 179 -4.47 -4.54 49.89
N MET A 180 -4.06 -4.02 48.73
CA MET A 180 -2.67 -3.88 48.36
C MET A 180 -2.10 -2.49 48.65
N ALA A 181 -2.92 -1.45 48.67
CA ALA A 181 -2.53 -0.06 48.88
C ALA A 181 -3.61 0.72 49.68
N PRO A 182 -3.90 0.31 50.94
CA PRO A 182 -5.00 0.90 51.71
C PRO A 182 -4.81 2.40 52.01
N ASP A 183 -3.59 2.89 52.01
CA ASP A 183 -3.26 4.31 52.10
C ASP A 183 -3.70 5.15 50.89
N LYS A 184 -4.08 4.51 49.78
CA LYS A 184 -4.61 5.14 48.58
C LYS A 184 -6.13 5.00 48.45
N ALA A 185 -6.78 4.32 49.37
CA ALA A 185 -8.22 4.06 49.30
C ALA A 185 -9.09 5.35 49.19
N ASN A 186 -8.61 6.45 49.74
CA ASN A 186 -9.26 7.76 49.69
C ASN A 186 -9.26 8.40 48.27
N LEU A 187 -8.46 7.86 47.35
CA LEU A 187 -8.45 8.32 45.95
C LEU A 187 -9.50 7.61 45.09
N LEU A 188 -10.08 6.51 45.60
CA LEU A 188 -11.08 5.74 44.87
C LEU A 188 -12.41 6.53 44.79
N GLY A 189 -12.99 6.50 43.59
CA GLY A 189 -14.34 7.02 43.36
C GLY A 189 -15.42 6.00 43.69
N THR A 190 -16.67 6.43 43.56
CA THR A 190 -17.86 5.59 43.78
C THR A 190 -18.45 5.00 42.51
N ALA A 191 -17.95 5.41 41.34
CA ALA A 191 -18.44 4.94 40.06
C ALA A 191 -17.96 3.50 39.75
N ASN A 192 -18.63 2.87 38.79
CA ASN A 192 -18.24 1.61 38.19
C ASN A 192 -18.30 1.78 36.67
N THR A 193 -17.26 2.43 36.12
CA THR A 193 -17.23 2.91 34.74
C THR A 193 -16.59 1.86 33.85
N ASN A 194 -17.31 1.41 32.82
CA ASN A 194 -16.74 0.66 31.72
C ASN A 194 -16.24 1.65 30.64
N TRP A 195 -14.97 2.01 30.70
CA TRP A 195 -14.38 3.00 29.82
C TRP A 195 -14.37 2.56 28.35
N GLN A 196 -14.26 1.27 28.08
CA GLN A 196 -14.26 0.74 26.72
C GLN A 196 -15.63 0.90 26.06
N ASP A 197 -16.72 0.66 26.77
CA ASP A 197 -18.08 0.84 26.24
C ASP A 197 -18.40 2.30 25.93
N LEU A 198 -17.72 3.25 26.59
CA LEU A 198 -17.91 4.68 26.35
C LEU A 198 -17.25 5.18 25.06
N ILE A 199 -16.17 4.54 24.62
CA ILE A 199 -15.39 4.99 23.45
C ILE A 199 -15.75 4.25 22.17
N PHE A 200 -16.40 3.09 22.25
CA PHE A 200 -16.82 2.32 21.10
C PHE A 200 -18.33 2.45 20.85
N ARG A 201 -18.70 2.28 19.59
CA ARG A 201 -20.10 2.30 19.13
C ARG A 201 -20.32 1.21 18.07
N ASN A 202 -21.56 0.80 17.90
CA ASN A 202 -21.97 0.02 16.74
C ASN A 202 -22.26 0.97 15.57
N THR A 203 -21.90 0.55 14.33
CA THR A 203 -21.98 1.43 13.17
C THR A 203 -22.56 0.71 11.96
N ALA A 204 -23.04 1.49 11.00
CA ALA A 204 -23.42 1.01 9.68
C ALA A 204 -22.49 1.60 8.62
N SER A 205 -22.08 0.76 7.64
CA SER A 205 -21.26 1.18 6.50
C SER A 205 -21.99 0.86 5.21
N PHE A 206 -21.80 1.71 4.20
CA PHE A 206 -22.46 1.62 2.91
C PHE A 206 -21.42 1.62 1.80
N ASP A 207 -21.62 0.76 0.80
CA ASP A 207 -20.85 0.78 -0.45
C ASP A 207 -21.81 0.62 -1.63
N SER A 208 -21.63 1.45 -2.66
CA SER A 208 -22.42 1.40 -3.87
C SER A 208 -21.54 1.67 -5.08
N ASN A 209 -21.69 0.86 -6.11
CA ASN A 209 -20.95 0.99 -7.35
C ASN A 209 -21.87 0.80 -8.56
N LEU A 210 -21.82 1.75 -9.50
CA LEU A 210 -22.48 1.69 -10.81
C LEU A 210 -21.41 1.60 -11.88
N SER A 211 -21.49 0.61 -12.76
CA SER A 211 -20.58 0.49 -13.90
C SER A 211 -21.33 0.28 -15.21
N LEU A 212 -20.90 1.01 -16.22
CA LEU A 212 -21.37 0.93 -17.58
C LEU A 212 -20.25 0.36 -18.45
N MET A 213 -20.50 -0.69 -19.17
CA MET A 213 -19.51 -1.34 -20.02
C MET A 213 -20.13 -1.65 -21.38
N GLY A 214 -19.45 -1.29 -22.46
CA GLY A 214 -19.97 -1.49 -23.80
C GLY A 214 -19.00 -1.09 -24.90
N ASN A 215 -19.50 -0.98 -26.11
CA ASN A 215 -18.75 -0.62 -27.31
C ASN A 215 -19.18 0.76 -27.78
N LEU A 216 -18.40 1.77 -27.43
CA LEU A 216 -18.71 3.16 -27.80
C LEU A 216 -18.54 3.33 -29.32
N PHE A 217 -19.57 3.89 -29.96
CA PHE A 217 -19.64 4.04 -31.44
C PHE A 217 -19.40 2.72 -32.20
N ASP A 218 -19.73 1.56 -31.59
CA ASP A 218 -19.52 0.21 -32.15
C ASP A 218 -18.05 -0.13 -32.50
N LYS A 219 -17.09 0.69 -32.03
CA LYS A 219 -15.66 0.57 -32.38
C LYS A 219 -14.74 0.55 -31.16
N ILE A 220 -15.12 1.20 -30.08
CA ILE A 220 -14.24 1.42 -28.93
C ILE A 220 -14.81 0.70 -27.71
N PRO A 221 -14.28 -0.47 -27.34
CA PRO A 221 -14.60 -1.10 -26.06
C PRO A 221 -14.33 -0.13 -24.92
N SER A 222 -15.34 0.17 -24.12
CA SER A 222 -15.31 1.24 -23.13
C SER A 222 -15.94 0.77 -21.83
N ARG A 223 -15.44 1.30 -20.71
CA ARG A 223 -16.02 1.14 -19.39
C ARG A 223 -16.00 2.46 -18.64
N LEU A 224 -17.08 2.76 -17.95
CA LEU A 224 -17.20 3.86 -16.97
C LEU A 224 -17.68 3.26 -15.65
N SER A 225 -17.11 3.66 -14.53
CA SER A 225 -17.53 3.22 -13.22
C SER A 225 -17.56 4.40 -12.25
N ILE A 226 -18.58 4.44 -11.39
CA ILE A 226 -18.73 5.42 -10.33
C ILE A 226 -19.03 4.64 -9.05
N GLY A 227 -18.28 4.90 -7.99
CA GLY A 227 -18.43 4.26 -6.69
C GLY A 227 -18.52 5.27 -5.55
N HIS A 228 -19.27 4.92 -4.51
CA HIS A 228 -19.32 5.66 -3.26
C HIS A 228 -19.28 4.69 -2.08
N THR A 229 -18.41 4.97 -1.13
CA THR A 229 -18.23 4.20 0.10
C THR A 229 -18.33 5.15 1.28
N GLU A 230 -19.15 4.79 2.28
CA GLU A 230 -19.18 5.44 3.58
C GLU A 230 -18.95 4.39 4.64
N ASN A 231 -17.88 4.55 5.44
CA ASN A 231 -17.47 3.60 6.45
C ASN A 231 -17.28 4.31 7.78
N GLU A 232 -18.23 4.11 8.69
CA GLU A 232 -18.14 4.59 10.07
C GLU A 232 -17.31 3.62 10.92
N GLY A 233 -16.31 4.16 11.63
CA GLY A 233 -15.48 3.36 12.54
C GLY A 233 -16.15 3.10 13.88
N LEU A 234 -15.76 1.98 14.50
CA LEU A 234 -16.25 1.58 15.82
C LEU A 234 -15.78 2.53 16.94
N LEU A 235 -14.57 3.09 16.83
CA LEU A 235 -14.07 4.10 17.74
C LEU A 235 -14.81 5.42 17.47
N LEU A 236 -15.30 6.08 18.51
CA LEU A 236 -16.00 7.36 18.39
C LEU A 236 -15.19 8.34 17.54
N THR A 237 -15.87 9.22 16.81
CA THR A 237 -15.33 10.25 15.91
C THR A 237 -14.67 9.75 14.63
N SER A 238 -14.35 8.45 14.49
CA SER A 238 -13.78 7.92 13.25
C SER A 238 -14.81 7.76 12.14
N ASN A 239 -14.48 8.26 10.94
CA ASN A 239 -15.32 8.14 9.75
C ASN A 239 -14.47 8.24 8.48
N TYR A 240 -14.87 7.53 7.43
CA TYR A 240 -14.25 7.56 6.12
C TYR A 240 -15.31 7.57 5.02
N LYS A 241 -15.20 8.51 4.08
CA LYS A 241 -16.04 8.60 2.89
C LYS A 241 -15.15 8.65 1.66
N ARG A 242 -15.47 7.85 0.66
CA ARG A 242 -14.73 7.81 -0.61
C ARG A 242 -15.69 7.81 -1.79
N SER A 243 -15.44 8.69 -2.76
CA SER A 243 -16.10 8.69 -4.05
C SER A 243 -15.06 8.43 -5.14
N THR A 244 -15.36 7.55 -6.07
CA THR A 244 -14.46 7.15 -7.15
C THR A 244 -15.16 7.29 -8.49
N ALA A 245 -14.40 7.69 -9.52
CA ALA A 245 -14.82 7.66 -10.90
C ALA A 245 -13.69 7.11 -11.75
N SER A 246 -13.96 6.11 -12.57
CA SER A 246 -12.98 5.50 -13.46
C SER A 246 -13.50 5.33 -14.87
N PHE A 247 -12.60 5.47 -15.85
CA PHE A 247 -12.90 5.15 -17.23
C PHE A 247 -11.79 4.34 -17.88
N THR A 248 -12.15 3.48 -18.83
CA THR A 248 -11.20 2.71 -19.64
C THR A 248 -11.69 2.65 -21.07
N LEU A 249 -10.79 2.94 -22.03
CA LEU A 249 -11.02 2.86 -23.45
C LEU A 249 -10.00 1.92 -24.09
N ASN A 250 -10.44 0.94 -24.89
CA ASN A 250 -9.59 -0.08 -25.47
C ASN A 250 -9.72 -0.18 -27.00
N PRO A 251 -9.47 0.90 -27.77
CA PRO A 251 -9.57 0.84 -29.22
C PRO A 251 -8.48 -0.06 -29.81
N THR A 252 -8.84 -0.72 -30.89
CA THR A 252 -7.93 -1.52 -31.70
C THR A 252 -8.03 -1.03 -33.15
N LEU A 253 -6.89 -0.67 -33.72
CA LEU A 253 -6.79 -0.01 -35.03
C LEU A 253 -5.84 -0.78 -35.95
N PHE A 254 -5.91 -0.48 -37.26
CA PHE A 254 -5.01 -1.05 -38.29
C PHE A 254 -4.98 -2.57 -38.23
N ASP A 255 -6.14 -3.21 -38.35
CA ASP A 255 -6.28 -4.69 -38.35
C ASP A 255 -5.55 -5.38 -37.20
N ASN A 256 -5.70 -4.83 -35.98
CA ASN A 256 -5.06 -5.27 -34.75
C ASN A 256 -3.54 -4.99 -34.65
N HIS A 257 -2.97 -4.19 -35.53
CA HIS A 257 -1.57 -3.77 -35.42
C HIS A 257 -1.36 -2.74 -34.30
N LEU A 258 -2.34 -1.88 -34.05
CA LEU A 258 -2.28 -0.90 -32.96
C LEU A 258 -3.40 -1.19 -31.92
N LYS A 259 -2.99 -1.45 -30.69
CA LYS A 259 -3.88 -1.56 -29.55
C LYS A 259 -3.58 -0.45 -28.56
N LEU A 260 -4.60 0.26 -28.15
CA LEU A 260 -4.47 1.28 -27.11
C LEU A 260 -5.25 0.84 -25.87
N ASN A 261 -4.71 1.16 -24.72
CA ASN A 261 -5.41 1.11 -23.45
C ASN A 261 -5.25 2.48 -22.79
N ILE A 262 -6.34 3.21 -22.67
CA ILE A 262 -6.38 4.54 -22.06
C ILE A 262 -7.25 4.41 -20.83
N SER A 263 -6.68 4.68 -19.64
CA SER A 263 -7.40 4.61 -18.38
C SER A 263 -7.17 5.86 -17.54
N GLY A 264 -8.20 6.23 -16.79
CA GLY A 264 -8.13 7.30 -15.80
C GLY A 264 -9.01 6.97 -14.62
N ASN A 265 -8.51 7.25 -13.43
CA ASN A 265 -9.18 7.01 -12.15
C ASN A 265 -9.05 8.26 -11.29
N TYR A 266 -10.16 8.73 -10.79
CA TYR A 266 -10.22 9.83 -9.83
C TYR A 266 -10.84 9.34 -8.53
N THR A 267 -10.23 9.72 -7.42
CA THR A 267 -10.71 9.43 -6.08
C THR A 267 -10.73 10.71 -5.27
N TYR A 268 -11.85 10.97 -4.63
CA TYR A 268 -11.98 11.91 -3.53
C TYR A 268 -12.28 11.13 -2.26
N ALA A 269 -11.50 11.37 -1.21
CA ALA A 269 -11.75 10.80 0.10
C ALA A 269 -11.74 11.89 1.19
N PHE A 270 -12.67 11.78 2.12
CA PHE A 270 -12.75 12.56 3.34
C PHE A 270 -12.66 11.61 4.52
N ARG A 271 -11.89 11.97 5.53
CA ARG A 271 -11.78 11.19 6.76
C ARG A 271 -11.79 12.07 8.01
N THR A 272 -12.34 11.53 9.06
CA THR A 272 -12.13 12.00 10.43
C THR A 272 -11.36 10.92 11.17
N ASN A 273 -10.18 11.25 11.68
CA ASN A 273 -9.31 10.34 12.40
C ASN A 273 -9.58 10.49 13.90
N ALA A 274 -10.02 9.42 14.55
CA ALA A 274 -10.08 9.36 16.00
C ALA A 274 -8.67 9.29 16.61
N ASP A 275 -8.54 9.68 17.87
CA ASP A 275 -7.31 9.44 18.63
C ASP A 275 -7.31 7.98 19.14
N GLU A 276 -6.56 7.11 18.47
CA GLU A 276 -6.44 5.69 18.84
C GLU A 276 -5.79 5.50 20.23
N GLY A 277 -5.06 6.50 20.75
CA GLY A 277 -4.53 6.50 22.12
C GLY A 277 -5.62 6.39 23.19
N ALA A 278 -6.85 6.78 22.85
CA ALA A 278 -8.00 6.63 23.74
C ALA A 278 -8.31 5.16 24.09
N ILE A 279 -7.96 4.20 23.23
CA ILE A 279 -8.12 2.75 23.50
C ILE A 279 -7.22 2.35 24.67
N GLY A 280 -5.93 2.70 24.60
CA GLY A 280 -4.99 2.45 25.68
C GLY A 280 -5.37 3.17 26.98
N SER A 281 -5.88 4.40 26.85
CA SER A 281 -6.38 5.16 27.99
C SER A 281 -7.59 4.48 28.62
N ALA A 282 -8.55 3.99 27.85
CA ALA A 282 -9.75 3.30 28.36
C ALA A 282 -9.42 1.98 29.10
N ILE A 283 -8.35 1.30 28.69
CA ILE A 283 -7.87 0.08 29.37
C ILE A 283 -7.22 0.39 30.72
N SER A 284 -6.53 1.54 30.83
CA SER A 284 -5.70 1.89 31.99
C SER A 284 -6.28 2.96 32.90
N TYR A 285 -7.41 3.57 32.54
CA TYR A 285 -8.04 4.56 33.40
C TYR A 285 -8.74 3.90 34.58
N ASP A 286 -8.78 4.61 35.73
CA ASP A 286 -9.39 4.14 36.97
C ASP A 286 -10.92 3.90 36.79
N PRO A 287 -11.42 2.65 36.89
CA PRO A 287 -12.82 2.33 36.70
C PRO A 287 -13.73 2.81 37.85
N THR A 288 -13.17 3.29 38.97
CA THR A 288 -13.93 3.85 40.08
C THR A 288 -14.31 5.32 39.88
N GLN A 289 -13.79 5.95 38.83
CA GLN A 289 -14.00 7.37 38.54
C GLN A 289 -15.18 7.56 37.56
N SER A 290 -15.92 8.65 37.74
CA SER A 290 -16.89 9.14 36.76
C SER A 290 -16.16 9.72 35.53
N PRO A 291 -16.67 9.57 34.29
CA PRO A 291 -16.14 10.22 33.11
C PRO A 291 -16.13 11.75 33.19
N TYR A 292 -17.08 12.29 33.95
CA TYR A 292 -17.35 13.73 34.02
C TYR A 292 -17.15 14.25 35.43
N ASP A 293 -16.73 15.50 35.52
CA ASP A 293 -16.61 16.30 36.73
C ASP A 293 -16.91 17.78 36.37
N ALA A 294 -18.09 18.24 36.73
CA ALA A 294 -18.58 19.58 36.37
C ALA A 294 -17.74 20.72 36.98
N GLN A 295 -16.89 20.44 37.94
CA GLN A 295 -16.07 21.45 38.64
C GLN A 295 -14.68 21.60 38.04
N THR A 296 -14.31 20.77 37.02
CA THR A 296 -12.99 20.84 36.40
C THR A 296 -12.97 21.86 35.26
N PRO A 297 -11.82 22.49 34.99
CA PRO A 297 -11.65 23.40 33.86
C PRO A 297 -11.45 22.66 32.50
N PHE A 298 -11.60 21.30 32.48
CA PHE A 298 -11.26 20.46 31.35
C PHE A 298 -12.52 20.05 30.58
N ALA A 299 -13.34 21.02 30.13
CA ALA A 299 -14.62 20.82 29.44
C ALA A 299 -15.60 19.88 30.19
N GLY A 300 -15.50 19.79 31.52
CA GLY A 300 -16.31 18.90 32.35
C GLY A 300 -15.81 17.44 32.35
N TYR A 301 -14.68 17.11 31.75
CA TYR A 301 -14.08 15.78 31.82
C TYR A 301 -13.19 15.64 33.05
N ARG A 302 -13.27 14.49 33.71
CA ARG A 302 -12.41 14.20 34.85
C ARG A 302 -11.00 13.89 34.41
N GLU A 303 -10.01 14.68 34.90
CA GLU A 303 -8.57 14.47 34.68
C GLU A 303 -7.81 14.40 36.01
N TRP A 304 -6.68 13.73 36.00
CA TRP A 304 -5.74 13.72 37.10
C TRP A 304 -4.72 14.84 36.93
N TYR A 305 -4.68 15.78 37.89
CA TYR A 305 -3.80 16.94 37.79
C TYR A 305 -3.30 17.43 39.14
N GLN A 306 -2.24 18.20 39.10
CA GLN A 306 -1.78 19.06 40.20
C GLN A 306 -1.92 20.51 39.73
N GLN A 307 -2.40 21.36 40.60
CA GLN A 307 -2.51 22.79 40.33
C GLN A 307 -1.42 23.55 41.06
N ASP A 308 -0.74 24.44 40.37
CA ASP A 308 0.22 25.39 40.92
C ASP A 308 -0.11 26.79 40.39
N GLY A 309 -0.73 27.60 41.24
CA GLY A 309 -1.30 28.88 40.83
C GLY A 309 -2.33 28.70 39.73
N ALA A 310 -2.10 29.34 38.58
CA ALA A 310 -2.95 29.25 37.40
C ALA A 310 -2.59 28.06 36.47
N LYS A 311 -1.56 27.26 36.82
CA LYS A 311 -1.04 26.18 35.97
C LYS A 311 -1.57 24.83 36.41
N TYR A 312 -1.89 23.97 35.43
CA TYR A 312 -2.35 22.60 35.64
C TYR A 312 -1.33 21.61 35.06
N PHE A 313 -0.81 20.75 35.92
CA PHE A 313 0.16 19.72 35.54
C PHE A 313 -0.53 18.35 35.63
N PHE A 314 -0.76 17.74 34.48
CA PHE A 314 -1.46 16.46 34.39
C PHE A 314 -0.62 15.29 34.92
N ARG A 315 -1.29 14.33 35.53
CA ARG A 315 -0.73 13.10 36.07
C ARG A 315 -1.55 11.90 35.60
N GLY A 316 -0.92 10.73 35.52
CA GLY A 316 -1.62 9.50 35.12
C GLY A 316 -2.18 9.52 33.70
N THR A 317 -3.13 8.64 33.45
CA THR A 317 -3.79 8.43 32.15
C THR A 317 -4.77 9.58 31.84
N SER A 318 -4.87 9.97 30.58
CA SER A 318 -5.85 10.96 30.09
C SER A 318 -7.24 10.35 30.02
N ASN A 319 -8.27 11.18 30.23
CA ASN A 319 -9.65 10.76 30.04
C ASN A 319 -9.90 10.38 28.56
N PRO A 320 -10.30 9.13 28.26
CA PRO A 320 -10.41 8.67 26.88
C PRO A 320 -11.53 9.36 26.09
N LEU A 321 -12.60 9.81 26.76
CA LEU A 321 -13.64 10.60 26.08
C LEU A 321 -13.16 12.00 25.70
N SER A 322 -12.42 12.67 26.60
CA SER A 322 -11.80 13.97 26.30
C SER A 322 -10.83 13.87 25.12
N GLN A 323 -10.03 12.80 25.05
CA GLN A 323 -9.13 12.56 23.93
C GLN A 323 -9.86 12.47 22.57
N LEU A 324 -11.05 11.89 22.56
CA LEU A 324 -11.84 11.70 21.33
C LEU A 324 -12.70 12.92 20.98
N LEU A 325 -13.35 13.54 21.97
CA LEU A 325 -14.38 14.54 21.72
C LEU A 325 -13.86 15.98 21.70
N GLU A 326 -12.74 16.24 22.40
CA GLU A 326 -12.06 17.54 22.42
C GLU A 326 -10.97 17.66 21.33
N ARG A 327 -10.86 16.68 20.45
CA ARG A 327 -9.95 16.66 19.31
C ARG A 327 -10.74 16.45 18.04
N ARG A 328 -10.48 17.28 17.03
CA ARG A 328 -10.96 17.14 15.67
C ARG A 328 -9.79 16.99 14.72
N ASN A 329 -9.67 15.85 14.07
CA ASN A 329 -8.63 15.59 13.07
C ASN A 329 -9.31 15.15 11.78
N ILE A 330 -9.34 16.05 10.80
CA ILE A 330 -9.99 15.82 9.51
C ILE A 330 -8.99 15.92 8.37
N GLY A 331 -9.25 15.21 7.27
CA GLY A 331 -8.43 15.32 6.09
C GLY A 331 -9.22 15.04 4.81
N ASN A 332 -8.88 15.78 3.77
CA ASN A 332 -9.32 15.55 2.41
C ASN A 332 -8.16 14.97 1.59
N HIS A 333 -8.50 14.09 0.67
CA HIS A 333 -7.55 13.50 -0.26
C HIS A 333 -8.16 13.43 -1.64
N HIS A 334 -7.47 13.98 -2.62
CA HIS A 334 -7.78 13.92 -4.03
C HIS A 334 -6.66 13.17 -4.74
N ARG A 335 -7.02 12.17 -5.52
CA ARG A 335 -6.05 11.44 -6.34
C ARG A 335 -6.59 11.26 -7.75
N PHE A 336 -5.76 11.57 -8.72
CA PHE A 336 -5.96 11.18 -10.11
C PHE A 336 -4.76 10.38 -10.58
N TYR A 337 -4.99 9.16 -11.04
CA TYR A 337 -3.99 8.39 -11.75
C TYR A 337 -4.56 7.88 -13.06
N GLY A 338 -3.72 7.87 -14.07
CA GLY A 338 -4.11 7.41 -15.38
C GLY A 338 -2.91 7.14 -16.26
N ASN A 339 -3.15 6.31 -17.27
CA ASN A 339 -2.11 5.93 -18.20
C ASN A 339 -2.65 5.72 -19.62
N ILE A 340 -1.74 5.82 -20.56
CA ILE A 340 -1.92 5.44 -21.96
C ILE A 340 -0.89 4.36 -22.26
N ASN A 341 -1.37 3.17 -22.58
CA ASN A 341 -0.55 2.08 -23.08
C ASN A 341 -0.78 1.93 -24.59
N VAL A 342 0.29 2.02 -25.36
CA VAL A 342 0.33 1.87 -26.81
C VAL A 342 1.08 0.59 -27.10
N ASP A 343 0.46 -0.34 -27.81
CA ASP A 343 1.06 -1.60 -28.24
C ASP A 343 0.94 -1.66 -29.78
N TYR A 344 2.06 -1.39 -30.45
CA TYR A 344 2.13 -1.35 -31.90
C TYR A 344 2.95 -2.50 -32.46
N LYS A 345 2.32 -3.33 -33.27
CA LYS A 345 2.88 -4.44 -33.99
C LYS A 345 3.31 -3.96 -35.39
N PHE A 346 4.60 -4.02 -35.70
CA PHE A 346 5.10 -3.50 -36.97
C PHE A 346 4.52 -4.27 -38.17
N HIS A 347 4.07 -3.56 -39.19
CA HIS A 347 3.48 -4.16 -40.39
C HIS A 347 4.50 -4.98 -41.19
N PHE A 348 5.75 -4.49 -41.26
CA PHE A 348 6.84 -5.15 -42.03
C PHE A 348 7.46 -6.32 -41.26
N LEU A 349 7.31 -6.38 -39.92
CA LEU A 349 7.84 -7.43 -39.06
C LEU A 349 6.89 -7.65 -37.87
N PRO A 350 5.82 -8.44 -38.06
CA PRO A 350 4.79 -8.60 -37.04
C PRO A 350 5.24 -9.25 -35.73
N GLU A 351 6.37 -9.91 -35.74
CA GLU A 351 7.03 -10.46 -34.53
C GLU A 351 7.63 -9.38 -33.63
N LEU A 352 7.92 -8.19 -34.19
CA LEU A 352 8.44 -7.04 -33.45
C LEU A 352 7.29 -6.12 -33.03
N ARG A 353 7.30 -5.72 -31.78
CA ARG A 353 6.31 -4.82 -31.17
C ARG A 353 7.00 -3.67 -30.46
N LEU A 354 6.48 -2.47 -30.64
CA LEU A 354 6.79 -1.30 -29.81
C LEU A 354 5.67 -1.16 -28.77
N ILE A 355 6.07 -1.13 -27.49
CA ILE A 355 5.15 -0.92 -26.38
C ILE A 355 5.59 0.36 -25.67
N VAL A 356 4.67 1.32 -25.54
CA VAL A 356 4.90 2.56 -24.79
C VAL A 356 3.83 2.68 -23.73
N ASN A 357 4.23 2.86 -22.49
CA ASN A 357 3.36 3.15 -21.37
C ASN A 357 3.74 4.52 -20.79
N ALA A 358 2.83 5.48 -20.84
CA ALA A 358 3.00 6.80 -20.25
C ALA A 358 1.87 7.06 -19.26
N GLY A 359 2.22 7.44 -18.04
CA GLY A 359 1.23 7.63 -16.98
C GLY A 359 1.61 8.70 -15.98
N ILE A 360 0.60 9.14 -15.26
CA ILE A 360 0.71 10.12 -14.18
C ILE A 360 -0.06 9.65 -12.96
N ASP A 361 0.42 10.03 -11.76
CA ASP A 361 -0.26 9.85 -10.47
C ASP A 361 -0.13 11.16 -9.70
N LYS A 362 -1.23 11.91 -9.61
CA LYS A 362 -1.33 13.19 -8.90
C LYS A 362 -2.15 12.98 -7.63
N GLN A 363 -1.55 13.34 -6.50
CA GLN A 363 -2.18 13.27 -5.19
C GLN A 363 -2.12 14.64 -4.52
N LYS A 364 -3.22 15.11 -4.01
CA LYS A 364 -3.32 16.33 -3.23
C LYS A 364 -4.19 16.11 -2.02
N GLY A 365 -3.75 16.59 -0.87
CA GLY A 365 -4.55 16.51 0.33
C GLY A 365 -4.27 17.63 1.30
N ASP A 366 -5.24 17.87 2.14
CA ASP A 366 -5.16 18.77 3.28
C ASP A 366 -5.63 18.04 4.54
N GLY A 367 -4.98 18.34 5.65
CA GLY A 367 -5.32 17.83 6.97
C GLY A 367 -5.36 18.99 7.98
N LYS A 368 -6.32 18.92 8.91
CA LYS A 368 -6.45 19.87 10.02
C LYS A 368 -6.63 19.12 11.32
N THR A 369 -5.79 19.46 12.29
CA THR A 369 -5.93 18.98 13.66
C THR A 369 -6.20 20.17 14.56
N GLU A 370 -7.35 20.11 15.23
CA GLU A 370 -7.80 21.08 16.23
C GLU A 370 -7.91 20.34 17.56
N ILE A 371 -7.27 20.84 18.62
CA ILE A 371 -7.40 20.34 19.97
C ILE A 371 -7.87 21.50 20.83
N SER A 372 -8.99 21.30 21.55
CA SER A 372 -9.57 22.27 22.46
C SER A 372 -8.54 22.72 23.51
N SER A 373 -8.54 23.98 23.88
CA SER A 373 -7.75 24.51 25.01
C SER A 373 -8.16 23.91 26.36
N PHE A 374 -9.35 23.32 26.43
CA PHE A 374 -9.84 22.63 27.62
C PHE A 374 -9.44 21.15 27.66
N ALA A 375 -9.01 20.57 26.56
CA ALA A 375 -8.50 19.20 26.53
C ALA A 375 -7.09 19.15 27.15
N ARG A 376 -6.78 18.08 27.88
CA ARG A 376 -5.45 17.84 28.43
C ARG A 376 -4.33 18.01 27.39
N ALA A 377 -4.53 17.50 26.17
CA ALA A 377 -3.57 17.61 25.07
C ALA A 377 -3.44 19.04 24.52
N GLY A 378 -4.34 19.96 24.89
CA GLY A 378 -4.30 21.38 24.56
C GLY A 378 -3.53 22.23 25.56
N TYR A 379 -3.02 21.66 26.66
CA TYR A 379 -2.23 22.39 27.63
C TYR A 379 -0.74 22.37 27.28
N TRP A 380 -0.13 23.54 27.36
CA TRP A 380 1.31 23.68 27.23
C TRP A 380 1.87 24.42 28.44
N ASN A 381 2.89 23.84 29.06
CA ASN A 381 3.50 24.40 30.26
C ASN A 381 2.50 24.70 31.42
N GLY A 382 1.44 23.89 31.47
CA GLY A 382 0.35 24.03 32.46
C GLY A 382 -0.72 25.06 32.12
N LEU A 383 -0.67 25.70 30.97
CA LEU A 383 -1.64 26.71 30.51
C LEU A 383 -2.54 26.17 29.38
N PRO A 384 -3.82 26.56 29.35
CA PRO A 384 -4.77 26.12 28.34
C PRO A 384 -4.56 26.90 27.03
N VAL A 385 -3.82 26.34 26.09
CA VAL A 385 -3.46 26.96 24.81
C VAL A 385 -4.32 26.46 23.67
N GLY A 386 -4.65 25.17 23.67
CA GLY A 386 -5.15 24.47 22.50
C GLY A 386 -4.05 24.10 21.50
N ASN A 387 -4.44 23.47 20.41
CA ASN A 387 -3.55 23.18 19.32
C ASN A 387 -4.30 23.30 17.99
N PHE A 388 -3.68 23.98 17.03
CA PHE A 388 -4.15 24.03 15.65
C PHE A 388 -2.97 23.78 14.72
N THR A 389 -3.04 22.70 13.96
CA THR A 389 -2.03 22.38 12.93
C THR A 389 -2.72 22.09 11.60
N GLU A 390 -2.08 22.54 10.53
CA GLU A 390 -2.53 22.30 9.18
C GLU A 390 -1.41 21.60 8.39
N THR A 391 -1.78 20.59 7.63
CA THR A 391 -0.87 19.84 6.76
C THR A 391 -1.41 19.84 5.35
N ASN A 392 -0.56 20.15 4.38
CA ASN A 392 -0.91 20.08 2.97
C ASN A 392 0.16 19.29 2.23
N TYR A 393 -0.25 18.47 1.29
CA TYR A 393 0.68 17.81 0.38
C TYR A 393 0.16 17.86 -1.06
N ASP A 394 1.10 17.94 -1.99
CA ASP A 394 0.86 17.92 -3.42
C ASP A 394 1.96 17.10 -4.09
N ASN A 395 1.64 15.84 -4.44
CA ASN A 395 2.58 14.89 -5.01
C ASN A 395 2.22 14.68 -6.49
N PHE A 396 3.20 14.80 -7.38
CA PHE A 396 3.00 14.59 -8.81
C PHE A 396 4.05 13.65 -9.40
N ASN A 397 3.65 12.42 -9.67
CA ASN A 397 4.50 11.40 -10.22
C ASN A 397 4.23 11.22 -11.72
N LYS A 398 5.29 11.12 -12.49
CA LYS A 398 5.26 10.93 -13.94
C LYS A 398 6.08 9.70 -14.29
N ASN A 399 5.56 8.87 -15.17
CA ASN A 399 6.25 7.67 -15.65
C ASN A 399 6.16 7.58 -17.17
N ILE A 400 7.25 7.23 -17.80
CA ILE A 400 7.26 6.79 -19.19
C ILE A 400 8.15 5.56 -19.32
N ASN A 401 7.60 4.52 -19.94
CA ASN A 401 8.30 3.26 -20.20
C ASN A 401 8.14 2.91 -21.68
N THR A 402 9.25 2.66 -22.36
CA THR A 402 9.27 2.32 -23.79
C THR A 402 10.02 1.02 -23.98
N GLN A 403 9.47 0.10 -24.76
CA GLN A 403 9.99 -1.24 -24.95
C GLN A 403 9.90 -1.67 -26.41
N LEU A 404 10.92 -2.41 -26.87
CA LEU A 404 10.86 -3.22 -28.07
C LEU A 404 10.83 -4.70 -27.66
N ASN A 405 9.85 -5.43 -28.17
CA ASN A 405 9.67 -6.85 -27.88
C ASN A 405 9.63 -7.63 -29.20
N TYR A 406 10.53 -8.59 -29.35
CA TYR A 406 10.60 -9.51 -30.49
C TYR A 406 10.25 -10.92 -30.02
N THR A 407 9.20 -11.51 -30.58
CA THR A 407 8.73 -12.85 -30.24
C THR A 407 8.58 -13.71 -31.48
N LYS A 408 9.29 -14.85 -31.52
CA LYS A 408 9.24 -15.78 -32.65
C LYS A 408 9.48 -17.23 -32.22
N ASN A 409 8.83 -18.15 -32.90
CA ASN A 409 9.06 -19.58 -32.72
C ASN A 409 9.97 -20.09 -33.87
N PHE A 410 11.08 -20.73 -33.51
CA PHE A 410 12.00 -21.37 -34.40
C PHE A 410 11.90 -22.89 -34.21
N GLY A 411 10.99 -23.54 -34.92
CA GLY A 411 10.68 -24.95 -34.70
C GLY A 411 10.27 -25.25 -33.27
N LYS A 412 11.08 -26.00 -32.52
CA LYS A 412 10.82 -26.34 -31.11
C LYS A 412 11.27 -25.27 -30.11
N LEU A 413 11.94 -24.21 -30.57
CA LEU A 413 12.45 -23.11 -29.75
C LEU A 413 11.45 -21.93 -29.79
N SER A 414 10.90 -21.57 -28.66
CA SER A 414 10.20 -20.32 -28.43
C SER A 414 11.19 -19.27 -27.96
N PHE A 415 11.24 -18.13 -28.65
CA PHE A 415 12.16 -17.03 -28.39
C PHE A 415 11.37 -15.73 -28.13
N ASP A 416 11.65 -15.05 -27.03
CA ASP A 416 11.05 -13.77 -26.65
C ASP A 416 12.12 -12.89 -26.05
N LEU A 417 12.51 -11.84 -26.78
CA LEU A 417 13.51 -10.84 -26.36
C LEU A 417 12.85 -9.48 -26.22
N LEU A 418 13.07 -8.87 -25.07
CA LEU A 418 12.58 -7.53 -24.74
C LEU A 418 13.75 -6.66 -24.32
N GLY A 419 13.80 -5.42 -24.82
CA GLY A 419 14.69 -4.36 -24.36
C GLY A 419 13.92 -3.07 -24.17
N GLY A 420 14.26 -2.28 -23.15
CA GLY A 420 13.49 -1.07 -22.85
C GLY A 420 14.24 -0.03 -22.04
N TYR A 421 13.60 1.13 -21.97
CA TYR A 421 13.99 2.30 -21.18
C TYR A 421 12.80 2.78 -20.35
N GLU A 422 13.07 3.18 -19.12
CA GLU A 422 12.08 3.75 -18.21
C GLU A 422 12.62 5.03 -17.57
N TYR A 423 11.76 6.03 -17.45
CA TYR A 423 11.98 7.26 -16.71
C TYR A 423 10.82 7.50 -15.76
N GLN A 424 11.14 7.82 -14.51
CA GLN A 424 10.18 8.22 -13.47
C GLN A 424 10.64 9.52 -12.82
N ASN A 425 9.72 10.42 -12.61
CA ASN A 425 9.93 11.65 -11.85
C ASN A 425 8.88 11.70 -10.73
N PHE A 426 9.35 12.02 -9.54
CA PHE A 426 8.56 12.17 -8.33
C PHE A 426 8.77 13.57 -7.80
N ASP A 427 7.73 14.38 -7.81
CA ASP A 427 7.71 15.71 -7.24
C ASP A 427 6.84 15.69 -5.98
N TYR A 428 7.41 16.06 -4.82
CA TYR A 428 6.72 16.05 -3.53
C TYR A 428 6.75 17.43 -2.90
N GLU A 429 5.59 17.99 -2.66
CA GLU A 429 5.45 19.23 -1.93
C GLU A 429 4.69 18.93 -0.63
N ASN A 430 5.32 19.14 0.51
CA ASN A 430 4.70 18.95 1.82
C ASN A 430 4.84 20.23 2.66
N TYR A 431 3.73 20.66 3.21
CA TYR A 431 3.65 21.79 4.11
C TYR A 431 3.01 21.36 5.42
N ASN A 432 3.67 21.69 6.53
CA ASN A 432 3.13 21.54 7.87
C ASN A 432 3.22 22.88 8.59
N SER A 433 2.08 23.39 9.04
CA SER A 433 2.07 24.59 9.88
C SER A 433 2.53 24.24 11.30
N ALA A 434 3.21 25.18 11.91
CA ALA A 434 3.44 25.18 13.36
C ALA A 434 2.12 25.38 14.12
N ASN A 435 2.11 25.08 15.43
CA ASN A 435 0.96 25.39 16.27
C ASN A 435 0.84 26.91 16.45
N GLN A 436 -0.04 27.53 15.67
CA GLN A 436 -0.24 28.98 15.66
C GLN A 436 -0.77 29.53 16.99
N LEU A 437 -1.47 28.72 17.78
CA LEU A 437 -2.00 29.15 19.10
C LEU A 437 -0.87 29.34 20.12
N LEU A 438 0.17 28.52 20.06
CA LEU A 438 1.37 28.72 20.90
C LEU A 438 2.11 30.00 20.55
N TYR A 439 2.17 30.39 19.27
CA TYR A 439 2.84 31.61 18.84
C TYR A 439 2.18 32.89 19.39
N VAL A 440 0.85 32.90 19.54
CA VAL A 440 0.11 34.04 20.11
C VAL A 440 0.49 34.26 21.58
N LEU A 441 0.77 33.19 22.33
CA LEU A 441 1.12 33.26 23.76
C LEU A 441 2.60 33.50 24.02
N ASP A 442 3.48 33.01 23.15
CA ASP A 442 4.93 33.19 23.24
C ASP A 442 5.50 33.47 21.84
N PRO A 443 5.57 34.76 21.43
CA PRO A 443 6.14 35.12 20.15
C PRO A 443 7.62 34.72 19.95
N ASN A 444 8.34 34.38 21.05
CA ASN A 444 9.71 33.89 20.99
C ASN A 444 9.76 32.40 20.73
N ASN A 445 8.65 31.68 20.89
CA ASN A 445 8.52 30.28 20.52
C ASN A 445 8.33 30.17 18.99
N ASN A 446 9.37 30.49 18.27
CA ASN A 446 9.40 30.54 16.81
C ASN A 446 9.46 29.11 16.23
N VAL A 447 8.35 28.38 16.32
CA VAL A 447 8.19 27.10 15.62
C VAL A 447 7.85 27.45 14.18
N ALA A 448 8.83 27.40 13.30
CA ALA A 448 8.66 27.70 11.89
C ALA A 448 7.81 26.61 11.20
N ASP A 449 6.94 27.04 10.28
CA ASP A 449 6.32 26.15 9.33
C ASP A 449 7.39 25.38 8.55
N THR A 450 7.12 24.11 8.27
CA THR A 450 8.03 23.28 7.51
C THR A 450 7.51 23.06 6.10
N TYR A 451 8.40 23.28 5.14
CA TYR A 451 8.14 22.98 3.72
C TYR A 451 9.23 22.04 3.19
N THR A 452 8.84 21.02 2.46
CA THR A 452 9.77 20.08 1.85
C THR A 452 9.37 19.78 0.40
N ASP A 453 10.33 19.87 -0.49
CA ASP A 453 10.20 19.58 -1.93
C ASP A 453 11.43 18.78 -2.39
N PRO A 454 11.47 17.48 -2.12
CA PRO A 454 12.59 16.62 -2.49
C PRO A 454 12.34 15.87 -3.79
N GLY A 455 12.25 16.53 -4.94
CA GLY A 455 12.09 15.86 -6.23
C GLY A 455 13.08 14.72 -6.46
N VAL A 456 12.60 13.55 -6.92
CA VAL A 456 13.40 12.36 -7.19
C VAL A 456 13.21 11.91 -8.63
N ASN A 457 14.33 11.64 -9.32
CA ASN A 457 14.34 11.11 -10.68
C ASN A 457 14.96 9.73 -10.72
N LEU A 458 14.29 8.82 -11.41
CA LEU A 458 14.78 7.47 -11.68
C LEU A 458 14.87 7.25 -13.19
N GLN A 459 15.93 6.55 -13.61
CA GLN A 459 16.09 6.11 -14.99
C GLN A 459 16.54 4.66 -15.00
N ALA A 460 16.10 3.91 -16.01
CA ALA A 460 16.53 2.53 -16.14
C ALA A 460 16.63 2.08 -17.59
N PHE A 461 17.66 1.25 -17.86
CA PHE A 461 17.75 0.43 -19.05
C PHE A 461 17.58 -1.03 -18.66
N PHE A 462 16.77 -1.78 -19.38
CA PHE A 462 16.51 -3.16 -19.01
C PHE A 462 16.32 -4.06 -20.22
N GLY A 463 16.56 -5.35 -19.99
CA GLY A 463 16.34 -6.39 -20.99
C GLY A 463 15.88 -7.69 -20.35
N ARG A 464 15.11 -8.47 -21.09
CA ARG A 464 14.64 -9.79 -20.70
C ARG A 464 14.70 -10.74 -21.90
N LEU A 465 15.31 -11.89 -21.70
CA LEU A 465 15.29 -13.01 -22.62
C LEU A 465 14.49 -14.15 -22.02
N ASN A 466 13.48 -14.62 -22.73
CA ASN A 466 12.78 -15.85 -22.41
C ASN A 466 13.00 -16.87 -23.52
N LEU A 467 13.41 -18.06 -23.16
CA LEU A 467 13.57 -19.21 -24.05
C LEU A 467 12.67 -20.35 -23.59
N GLY A 468 11.97 -20.96 -24.52
CA GLY A 468 11.21 -22.17 -24.30
C GLY A 468 11.66 -23.24 -25.28
N TRP A 469 12.14 -24.37 -24.78
CA TRP A 469 12.61 -25.48 -25.62
C TRP A 469 11.63 -26.66 -25.55
N ASN A 470 11.52 -27.37 -26.68
CA ASN A 470 10.71 -28.57 -26.84
C ASN A 470 9.23 -28.36 -26.40
N ASN A 471 8.54 -27.44 -27.08
CA ASN A 471 7.18 -27.01 -26.77
C ASN A 471 7.04 -26.43 -25.34
N ASN A 472 8.00 -25.62 -24.89
CA ASN A 472 8.05 -25.02 -23.56
C ASN A 472 8.16 -26.04 -22.42
N ARG A 473 8.72 -27.21 -22.66
CA ARG A 473 9.02 -28.20 -21.60
C ARG A 473 10.14 -27.71 -20.68
N TYR A 474 11.17 -27.11 -21.27
CA TYR A 474 12.29 -26.45 -20.59
C TYR A 474 12.18 -24.96 -20.84
N LEU A 475 12.19 -24.18 -19.78
CA LEU A 475 12.01 -22.73 -19.84
C LEU A 475 13.20 -22.05 -19.17
N LEU A 476 13.74 -21.01 -19.78
CA LEU A 476 14.78 -20.16 -19.24
C LEU A 476 14.35 -18.71 -19.36
N THR A 477 14.46 -17.95 -18.27
CA THR A 477 14.30 -16.50 -18.24
C THR A 477 15.58 -15.87 -17.71
N VAL A 478 16.09 -14.85 -18.40
CA VAL A 478 17.23 -14.04 -17.95
C VAL A 478 16.82 -12.59 -18.01
N ASN A 479 17.05 -11.85 -16.94
CA ASN A 479 16.78 -10.41 -16.84
C ASN A 479 18.07 -9.67 -16.49
N TYR A 480 18.24 -8.50 -17.08
CA TYR A 480 19.25 -7.53 -16.69
C TYR A 480 18.64 -6.13 -16.65
N ARG A 481 19.02 -5.36 -15.64
CA ARG A 481 18.57 -3.98 -15.48
C ARG A 481 19.68 -3.11 -14.89
N ARG A 482 19.83 -1.91 -15.42
CA ARG A 482 20.70 -0.87 -14.89
C ARG A 482 19.85 0.32 -14.48
N ASP A 483 19.80 0.58 -13.18
CA ASP A 483 19.02 1.66 -12.57
C ASP A 483 19.91 2.82 -12.16
N GLY A 484 19.43 4.06 -12.40
CA GLY A 484 20.03 5.30 -11.93
C GLY A 484 19.05 6.08 -11.04
N SER A 485 19.53 6.62 -9.94
CA SER A 485 18.74 7.42 -9.00
C SER A 485 19.40 8.75 -8.66
N SER A 486 18.62 9.83 -8.65
CA SER A 486 19.07 11.15 -8.19
C SER A 486 19.35 11.22 -6.68
N ARG A 487 18.94 10.20 -5.92
CA ARG A 487 19.20 10.12 -4.46
C ARG A 487 20.67 9.85 -4.12
N PHE A 488 21.47 9.42 -5.09
CA PHE A 488 22.86 9.10 -4.90
C PHE A 488 23.80 10.06 -5.63
N SER A 489 25.03 10.18 -5.13
CA SER A 489 26.09 10.97 -5.76
C SER A 489 26.37 10.48 -7.18
N LYS A 490 27.02 11.31 -8.00
CA LYS A 490 27.34 10.99 -9.40
C LYS A 490 28.05 9.64 -9.56
N ASP A 491 28.94 9.29 -8.63
CA ASP A 491 29.77 8.09 -8.70
C ASP A 491 28.99 6.83 -8.27
N ASN A 492 28.00 6.95 -7.40
CA ASN A 492 27.21 5.83 -6.86
C ASN A 492 25.79 5.75 -7.43
N ARG A 493 25.47 6.61 -8.39
CA ARG A 493 24.10 6.77 -8.93
C ARG A 493 23.56 5.54 -9.62
N TRP A 494 24.43 4.75 -10.26
CA TRP A 494 24.04 3.63 -11.10
C TRP A 494 24.27 2.29 -10.42
N GLY A 495 23.20 1.49 -10.31
CA GLY A 495 23.22 0.10 -9.86
C GLY A 495 22.94 -0.86 -11.01
N ASN A 496 23.55 -2.06 -10.96
CA ASN A 496 23.33 -3.13 -11.93
C ASN A 496 22.68 -4.31 -11.22
N PHE A 497 21.55 -4.77 -11.75
CA PHE A 497 20.74 -5.83 -11.15
C PHE A 497 20.36 -6.84 -12.22
N GLY A 498 20.04 -8.06 -11.79
CA GLY A 498 19.66 -9.08 -12.74
C GLY A 498 19.27 -10.38 -12.08
N GLY A 499 18.75 -11.29 -12.88
CA GLY A 499 18.32 -12.58 -12.40
C GLY A 499 18.15 -13.59 -13.51
N ALA A 500 18.18 -14.86 -13.13
CA ALA A 500 17.91 -15.97 -14.00
C ALA A 500 16.92 -16.94 -13.33
N ALA A 501 16.06 -17.55 -14.14
CA ALA A 501 15.14 -18.57 -13.71
C ALA A 501 15.03 -19.69 -14.73
N PHE A 502 14.99 -20.91 -14.24
CA PHE A 502 14.81 -22.12 -15.01
C PHE A 502 13.57 -22.86 -14.54
N ALA A 503 12.77 -23.39 -15.47
CA ALA A 503 11.69 -24.30 -15.13
C ALA A 503 11.69 -25.53 -16.05
N TRP A 504 11.36 -26.67 -15.43
CA TRP A 504 11.25 -27.95 -16.12
C TRP A 504 9.90 -28.61 -15.84
N LYS A 505 9.12 -28.83 -16.88
CA LYS A 505 7.85 -29.58 -16.82
C LYS A 505 8.13 -31.07 -16.78
N MET A 506 8.50 -31.56 -15.60
CA MET A 506 8.96 -32.94 -15.37
C MET A 506 7.91 -33.99 -15.78
N HIS A 507 6.62 -33.67 -15.63
CA HIS A 507 5.55 -34.61 -15.98
C HIS A 507 5.54 -34.98 -17.48
N GLU A 508 6.00 -34.09 -18.35
CA GLU A 508 6.06 -34.33 -19.79
C GLU A 508 7.22 -35.28 -20.19
N ASP A 509 8.23 -35.46 -19.32
CA ASP A 509 9.37 -36.36 -19.54
C ASP A 509 9.24 -37.65 -18.72
N LEU A 510 8.93 -37.53 -17.43
CA LEU A 510 9.03 -38.63 -16.48
C LEU A 510 7.69 -39.35 -16.28
N PHE A 511 6.55 -38.69 -16.52
CA PHE A 511 5.21 -39.18 -16.18
C PHE A 511 4.19 -38.95 -17.30
N LYS A 512 4.62 -38.97 -18.55
CA LYS A 512 3.83 -38.58 -19.72
C LYS A 512 2.49 -39.31 -19.85
N ASP A 513 2.45 -40.59 -19.48
CA ASP A 513 1.24 -41.43 -19.60
C ASP A 513 0.59 -41.71 -18.23
N ASN A 514 0.98 -40.96 -17.21
CA ASN A 514 0.46 -41.17 -15.85
C ASN A 514 -0.81 -40.34 -15.63
N SER A 515 -1.94 -41.02 -15.42
CA SER A 515 -3.24 -40.37 -15.17
C SER A 515 -3.34 -39.67 -13.82
N THR A 516 -2.48 -40.07 -12.86
CA THR A 516 -2.47 -39.50 -11.50
C THR A 516 -1.71 -38.18 -11.44
N ILE A 517 -0.59 -38.03 -12.17
CA ILE A 517 0.25 -36.85 -12.15
C ILE A 517 -0.06 -36.02 -13.40
N ASN A 518 -0.87 -34.97 -13.24
CA ASN A 518 -1.30 -34.12 -14.33
C ASN A 518 -0.33 -32.95 -14.58
N GLU A 519 0.35 -32.49 -13.54
CA GLU A 519 1.38 -31.46 -13.60
C GLU A 519 2.43 -31.75 -12.51
N LEU A 520 3.70 -31.68 -12.90
CA LEU A 520 4.84 -31.64 -11.98
C LEU A 520 5.90 -30.78 -12.64
N LYS A 521 6.18 -29.61 -12.04
CA LYS A 521 7.11 -28.63 -12.61
C LYS A 521 8.07 -28.15 -11.53
N LEU A 522 9.37 -28.34 -11.78
CA LEU A 522 10.45 -27.78 -10.97
C LEU A 522 10.76 -26.35 -11.43
N ARG A 523 10.96 -25.44 -10.50
CA ARG A 523 11.39 -24.06 -10.74
C ARG A 523 12.61 -23.74 -9.89
N LEU A 524 13.63 -23.14 -10.50
CA LEU A 524 14.84 -22.66 -9.82
C LEU A 524 15.06 -21.23 -10.25
N SER A 525 15.35 -20.33 -9.31
CA SER A 525 15.67 -18.95 -9.66
C SER A 525 16.67 -18.32 -8.70
N VAL A 526 17.46 -17.39 -9.24
CA VAL A 526 18.36 -16.51 -8.51
C VAL A 526 18.27 -15.11 -9.10
N GLY A 527 18.33 -14.09 -8.24
CA GLY A 527 18.36 -12.71 -8.74
C GLY A 527 18.76 -11.74 -7.65
N ALA A 528 19.39 -10.65 -8.09
CA ALA A 528 19.72 -9.50 -7.26
C ALA A 528 18.84 -8.32 -7.62
N VAL A 529 18.30 -7.64 -6.62
CA VAL A 529 17.51 -6.42 -6.74
C VAL A 529 18.06 -5.35 -5.80
N GLY A 530 18.03 -4.09 -6.25
CA GLY A 530 18.45 -2.95 -5.43
C GLY A 530 17.32 -2.37 -4.60
N GLN A 531 17.66 -1.58 -3.61
CA GLN A 531 16.74 -0.69 -2.91
C GLN A 531 17.41 0.68 -2.74
N GLN A 532 16.68 1.73 -3.06
CA GLN A 532 17.15 3.12 -2.96
C GLN A 532 16.42 3.94 -1.90
N ASP A 533 15.28 3.46 -1.44
CA ASP A 533 14.46 4.17 -0.47
C ASP A 533 15.05 3.96 0.94
N ILE A 534 15.90 4.88 1.34
CA ILE A 534 16.62 4.86 2.62
C ILE A 534 15.82 5.51 3.76
N GLY A 535 14.52 5.54 3.64
CA GLY A 535 13.61 6.14 4.63
C GLY A 535 13.49 7.65 4.49
N GLY A 536 12.36 8.10 3.95
CA GLY A 536 12.02 9.50 3.74
C GLY A 536 12.68 10.13 2.50
N TYR A 537 12.41 11.40 2.32
CA TYR A 537 12.81 12.20 1.14
C TYR A 537 14.21 12.81 1.29
N LYS A 538 15.14 12.15 1.98
CA LYS A 538 16.44 12.73 2.28
C LYS A 538 17.42 12.55 1.13
N ILE A 539 18.12 13.63 0.81
CA ILE A 539 19.27 13.64 -0.09
C ILE A 539 20.51 13.80 0.81
N ASP A 540 20.90 12.71 1.47
CA ASP A 540 21.91 12.73 2.54
C ASP A 540 23.37 12.64 2.02
N TYR A 541 23.59 12.71 0.71
CA TYR A 541 24.96 12.71 0.16
C TYR A 541 25.55 14.13 0.03
N PHE A 542 24.75 15.19 0.18
CA PHE A 542 25.23 16.58 0.21
C PHE A 542 25.65 17.00 1.62
N LYS A 543 26.69 17.83 1.68
CA LYS A 543 27.02 18.53 2.91
C LYS A 543 25.91 19.52 3.25
N GLN A 544 25.27 19.28 4.37
CA GLN A 544 24.19 20.12 4.89
C GLN A 544 24.60 20.71 6.24
N TYR A 545 24.12 21.89 6.53
CA TYR A 545 24.35 22.56 7.80
C TYR A 545 23.00 22.95 8.41
N ASP A 546 22.85 22.67 9.70
CA ASP A 546 21.71 23.14 10.49
C ASP A 546 22.09 24.42 11.20
N VAL A 547 21.27 25.46 11.01
CA VAL A 547 21.32 26.68 11.82
C VAL A 547 20.29 26.50 12.93
N SER A 548 20.72 25.93 14.05
CA SER A 548 19.85 25.74 15.21
C SER A 548 19.91 26.96 16.10
N THR A 549 18.77 27.42 16.61
CA THR A 549 18.67 28.48 17.60
C THR A 549 19.45 28.21 18.90
N ASN A 550 19.89 26.97 19.13
CA ASN A 550 20.66 26.53 20.30
C ASN A 550 22.12 26.23 19.97
N ALA A 551 22.62 26.54 18.79
CA ALA A 551 23.99 26.29 18.35
C ALA A 551 24.85 27.56 18.48
N TYR A 552 25.22 27.91 19.69
CA TYR A 552 26.10 29.06 19.97
C TYR A 552 27.53 28.63 20.23
N TYR A 553 28.46 29.42 19.73
CA TYR A 553 29.85 29.35 20.10
C TYR A 553 30.25 30.64 20.84
N GLN A 554 30.96 30.49 21.97
CA GLN A 554 31.41 31.64 22.76
C GLN A 554 32.80 32.05 22.32
N PHE A 555 32.96 33.28 21.86
CA PHE A 555 34.25 33.90 21.57
C PHE A 555 34.54 35.00 22.61
N GLY A 556 35.18 34.64 23.70
CA GLY A 556 35.55 35.56 24.78
C GLY A 556 34.67 35.41 26.03
N THR A 557 34.87 36.36 26.97
CA THR A 557 34.17 36.39 28.27
C THR A 557 33.23 37.60 28.32
N GLY A 558 31.91 37.37 28.38
CA GLY A 558 30.90 38.40 28.50
C GLY A 558 29.54 38.03 27.86
N ALA A 559 28.53 38.80 28.15
CA ALA A 559 27.14 38.49 27.75
C ALA A 559 26.90 38.50 26.22
N ASN A 560 27.70 39.21 25.45
CA ASN A 560 27.53 39.38 23.99
C ASN A 560 28.59 38.63 23.17
N THR A 561 29.17 37.56 23.72
CA THR A 561 30.25 36.80 23.10
C THR A 561 29.77 35.49 22.48
N TYR A 562 28.45 35.24 22.46
CA TYR A 562 27.83 34.07 21.87
C TYR A 562 27.42 34.36 20.43
N TYR A 563 27.94 33.56 19.51
CA TYR A 563 27.62 33.66 18.10
C TYR A 563 26.89 32.41 17.63
N LEU A 564 25.79 32.57 16.93
CA LEU A 564 25.05 31.47 16.29
C LEU A 564 25.94 30.84 15.22
N ILE A 565 26.11 29.55 15.27
CA ILE A 565 26.90 28.80 14.29
C ILE A 565 26.05 27.78 13.57
N ALA A 566 26.41 27.52 12.31
CA ALA A 566 25.87 26.42 11.55
C ALA A 566 26.60 25.11 11.94
N ARG A 567 25.86 24.08 12.36
CA ARG A 567 26.40 22.75 12.64
C ARG A 567 26.29 21.86 11.41
N PRO A 568 27.32 21.09 11.05
CA PRO A 568 27.19 20.14 9.96
C PRO A 568 26.18 19.06 10.35
N LYS A 569 25.25 18.75 9.45
CA LYS A 569 24.40 17.55 9.51
C LYS A 569 25.21 16.32 9.12
N GLY A 570 24.79 15.17 9.60
CA GLY A 570 25.32 13.89 9.12
C GLY A 570 25.04 13.78 7.60
N TYR A 571 26.08 13.47 6.81
CA TYR A 571 25.98 13.18 5.40
C TYR A 571 26.89 12.02 5.04
N ASN A 572 26.55 11.30 3.97
CA ASN A 572 27.37 10.20 3.46
C ASN A 572 27.52 10.31 1.94
N GLN A 573 28.70 10.79 1.52
CA GLN A 573 29.01 10.89 0.07
C GLN A 573 29.08 9.53 -0.63
N ASN A 574 29.36 8.45 0.12
CA ASN A 574 29.46 7.09 -0.38
C ASN A 574 28.13 6.33 -0.28
N LEU A 575 27.03 7.04 -0.01
CA LEU A 575 25.71 6.43 0.02
C LEU A 575 25.43 5.74 -1.33
N THR A 576 25.06 4.47 -1.26
CA THR A 576 24.84 3.61 -2.43
C THR A 576 23.62 2.71 -2.23
N TRP A 577 23.32 1.94 -3.22
CA TRP A 577 22.23 0.98 -3.27
C TRP A 577 22.36 -0.09 -2.17
N GLU A 578 21.29 -0.32 -1.42
CA GLU A 578 21.11 -1.58 -0.70
C GLU A 578 20.81 -2.67 -1.72
N SER A 579 21.44 -3.83 -1.62
CA SER A 579 21.28 -4.94 -2.57
C SER A 579 20.82 -6.20 -1.87
N SER A 580 19.74 -6.81 -2.37
CA SER A 580 19.22 -8.08 -1.87
C SER A 580 19.33 -9.16 -2.93
N THR A 581 20.08 -10.21 -2.63
CA THR A 581 20.20 -11.42 -3.48
C THR A 581 19.25 -12.48 -2.95
N LYS A 582 18.40 -13.01 -3.85
CA LYS A 582 17.37 -14.00 -3.49
C LYS A 582 17.53 -15.26 -4.32
N TYR A 583 17.48 -16.39 -3.65
CA TYR A 583 17.45 -17.74 -4.23
C TYR A 583 16.09 -18.36 -4.00
N ASN A 584 15.54 -19.07 -4.97
CA ASN A 584 14.26 -19.74 -4.82
C ASN A 584 14.27 -21.09 -5.55
N ALA A 585 13.74 -22.11 -4.89
CA ALA A 585 13.41 -23.40 -5.48
C ALA A 585 11.93 -23.69 -5.24
N GLY A 586 11.21 -24.06 -6.28
CA GLY A 586 9.76 -24.30 -6.21
C GLY A 586 9.36 -25.56 -6.96
N LEU A 587 8.32 -26.21 -6.46
CA LEU A 587 7.66 -27.36 -7.08
C LEU A 587 6.17 -27.08 -7.24
N ASP A 588 5.70 -27.02 -8.48
CA ASP A 588 4.27 -26.95 -8.79
C ASP A 588 3.77 -28.37 -9.09
N PHE A 589 2.62 -28.73 -8.55
CA PHE A 589 2.04 -30.04 -8.78
C PHE A 589 0.52 -29.99 -8.98
N SER A 590 0.02 -30.94 -9.77
CA SER A 590 -1.41 -31.19 -9.93
C SER A 590 -1.64 -32.69 -10.11
N LEU A 591 -2.47 -33.26 -9.25
CA LEU A 591 -2.66 -34.71 -9.12
C LEU A 591 -4.14 -35.11 -9.22
N PHE A 592 -4.41 -36.41 -9.51
CA PHE A 592 -5.74 -37.02 -9.48
C PHE A 592 -6.75 -36.29 -10.38
N SER A 593 -6.42 -36.12 -11.66
CA SER A 593 -7.22 -35.36 -12.62
C SER A 593 -7.48 -33.92 -12.13
N ARG A 594 -6.43 -33.29 -11.57
CA ARG A 594 -6.41 -31.91 -11.04
C ARG A 594 -7.29 -31.67 -9.81
N ARG A 595 -7.67 -32.73 -9.08
CA ARG A 595 -8.42 -32.59 -7.82
C ARG A 595 -7.56 -32.04 -6.68
N LEU A 596 -6.26 -32.33 -6.71
CA LEU A 596 -5.28 -31.79 -5.78
C LEU A 596 -4.23 -31.03 -6.56
N SER A 597 -4.11 -29.72 -6.34
CA SER A 597 -3.08 -28.88 -6.95
C SER A 597 -2.49 -27.93 -5.93
N GLY A 598 -1.22 -27.60 -6.08
CA GLY A 598 -0.52 -26.70 -5.18
C GLY A 598 0.88 -26.37 -5.67
N ASN A 599 1.54 -25.52 -4.87
CA ASN A 599 2.96 -25.23 -5.03
C ASN A 599 3.65 -25.18 -3.67
N VAL A 600 4.92 -25.53 -3.66
CA VAL A 600 5.81 -25.41 -2.50
C VAL A 600 7.05 -24.65 -2.96
N ASP A 601 7.38 -23.58 -2.25
CA ASP A 601 8.57 -22.75 -2.52
C ASP A 601 9.45 -22.70 -1.27
N VAL A 602 10.77 -22.88 -1.47
CA VAL A 602 11.81 -22.63 -0.48
C VAL A 602 12.68 -21.49 -1.00
N TYR A 603 12.93 -20.50 -0.16
CA TYR A 603 13.68 -19.32 -0.56
C TYR A 603 14.63 -18.85 0.52
N LEU A 604 15.71 -18.20 0.07
CA LEU A 604 16.69 -17.52 0.91
C LEU A 604 16.90 -16.12 0.35
N ALA A 605 16.98 -15.13 1.24
CA ALA A 605 17.31 -13.75 0.90
C ALA A 605 18.50 -13.29 1.74
N ASP A 606 19.50 -12.67 1.07
CA ASP A 606 20.67 -12.05 1.68
C ASP A 606 20.72 -10.59 1.26
N THR A 607 20.66 -9.66 2.23
CA THR A 607 20.63 -8.22 2.00
C THR A 607 21.88 -7.55 2.58
N LYS A 608 22.50 -6.69 1.76
CA LYS A 608 23.74 -5.97 2.11
C LYS A 608 23.56 -4.48 1.86
#